data_bcd0fdf78b2f5caa527cd1c0e750cd95
#
_entry.id   bcd0fdf78b2f5caa527cd1c0e750cd95
#
_cell.length_a   1.000
_cell.length_b   1.000
_cell.length_c   1.000
_cell.angle_alpha   90.00
_cell.angle_beta   90.00
_cell.angle_gamma   90.00
#
_symmetry.space_group_name_H-M   'P 1'
#
loop_
_entity.id
_entity.type
_entity.pdbx_description
1 polymer ?
#
loop_
_entity_poly.entity_id
_entity_poly.type
_entity_poly.pdbx_seq_one_letter_code
_entity_poly.pdbx_strand_id
1 'polypeptide(L)'
;MSNGHFIAIVQATLIVLCTIGVWHYSTSNDESQHSGNLVVVDSNDIEHRFEESPSRVVITNTYAGTVMRMLDIDLDVIVGASGDFQDETIWPEFTEIPLVQLSAHSEIDFEALLDCYPDVYIVFASNGMVDTGAIRDKLEPVGIKVLALDFYKYDTLEQEIAVLAKLFGKEQEAKEIFEEFEEIENMVEERISGIDDSLKPNVVMEHHASLTRDPVVLTGTSQWTDIIERAGGINVFADLPGHTTHVDMEAIIDANPDVLMFDGI
;
A
#
# COMPACT_ATOMS: atom_id res chain seq x y z
N MET A 1 -28.52 61.52 -24.96
CA MET A 1 -28.60 60.06 -24.71
C MET A 1 -29.87 59.83 -23.90
N SER A 2 -30.79 58.98 -24.39
CA SER A 2 -32.05 58.77 -23.73
C SER A 2 -31.89 57.96 -22.44
N ASN A 3 -32.74 58.24 -21.42
CA ASN A 3 -32.70 57.53 -20.10
C ASN A 3 -32.73 55.99 -20.26
N GLY A 4 -33.22 55.44 -21.34
CA GLY A 4 -33.23 54.01 -21.63
C GLY A 4 -31.85 53.40 -21.86
N HIS A 5 -30.91 54.12 -22.47
CA HIS A 5 -29.54 53.66 -22.69
C HIS A 5 -28.72 53.66 -21.41
N PHE A 6 -28.98 54.62 -20.52
CA PHE A 6 -28.31 54.70 -19.21
C PHE A 6 -28.73 53.54 -18.28
N ILE A 7 -30.05 53.20 -18.27
CA ILE A 7 -30.57 52.08 -17.47
C ILE A 7 -30.05 50.75 -18.01
N ALA A 8 -29.97 50.56 -19.31
CA ALA A 8 -29.44 49.34 -19.92
C ALA A 8 -27.93 49.12 -19.61
N ILE A 9 -27.14 50.20 -19.62
CA ILE A 9 -25.71 50.15 -19.25
C ILE A 9 -25.52 49.81 -17.77
N VAL A 10 -26.29 50.39 -16.88
CA VAL A 10 -26.25 50.11 -15.44
C VAL A 10 -26.65 48.67 -15.13
N GLN A 11 -27.71 48.13 -15.79
CA GLN A 11 -28.10 46.73 -15.63
C GLN A 11 -27.04 45.75 -16.16
N ALA A 12 -26.44 46.05 -17.33
CA ALA A 12 -25.37 45.20 -17.86
C ALA A 12 -24.14 45.18 -16.99
N THR A 13 -23.74 46.33 -16.40
CA THR A 13 -22.62 46.45 -15.49
C THR A 13 -22.87 45.69 -14.16
N LEU A 14 -24.13 45.71 -13.65
CA LEU A 14 -24.48 44.97 -12.43
C LEU A 14 -24.48 43.45 -12.67
N ILE A 15 -24.93 42.98 -13.83
CA ILE A 15 -24.89 41.55 -14.19
C ILE A 15 -23.42 41.07 -14.31
N VAL A 16 -22.53 41.85 -14.94
CA VAL A 16 -21.12 41.51 -15.07
C VAL A 16 -20.43 41.49 -13.72
N LEU A 17 -20.72 42.42 -12.82
CA LEU A 17 -20.18 42.45 -11.47
C LEU A 17 -20.69 41.26 -10.62
N CYS A 18 -21.96 40.87 -10.77
CA CYS A 18 -22.51 39.71 -10.09
C CYS A 18 -21.89 38.39 -10.62
N THR A 19 -21.69 38.26 -11.94
CA THR A 19 -21.06 37.06 -12.52
C THR A 19 -19.60 36.95 -12.16
N ILE A 20 -18.83 38.05 -12.12
CA ILE A 20 -17.44 38.06 -11.64
C ILE A 20 -17.36 37.75 -10.14
N GLY A 21 -18.29 38.31 -9.35
CA GLY A 21 -18.38 38.03 -7.90
C GLY A 21 -18.70 36.57 -7.61
N VAL A 22 -19.61 35.96 -8.36
CA VAL A 22 -19.96 34.53 -8.25
C VAL A 22 -18.79 33.66 -8.73
N TRP A 23 -18.10 34.05 -9.82
CA TRP A 23 -16.94 33.31 -10.30
C TRP A 23 -15.75 33.41 -9.31
N HIS A 24 -15.48 34.59 -8.77
CA HIS A 24 -14.47 34.77 -7.72
C HIS A 24 -14.83 34.05 -6.41
N TYR A 25 -16.11 34.02 -6.05
CA TYR A 25 -16.57 33.27 -4.89
C TYR A 25 -16.47 31.76 -5.10
N SER A 26 -16.75 31.26 -6.31
CA SER A 26 -16.57 29.84 -6.65
C SER A 26 -15.09 29.41 -6.75
N THR A 27 -14.20 30.30 -7.26
CA THR A 27 -12.77 30.00 -7.36
C THR A 27 -12.00 30.20 -6.03
N SER A 28 -12.53 30.99 -5.11
CA SER A 28 -11.93 31.13 -3.77
C SER A 28 -12.47 30.14 -2.74
N ASN A 29 -13.50 29.35 -3.09
CA ASN A 29 -13.98 28.26 -2.25
C ASN A 29 -13.38 26.89 -2.58
N ASP A 30 -12.52 26.79 -3.62
CA ASP A 30 -11.79 25.55 -3.92
C ASP A 30 -10.44 25.41 -3.23
N GLU A 31 -10.00 26.46 -2.53
CA GLU A 31 -8.83 26.39 -1.65
C GLU A 31 -9.24 26.63 -0.19
N SER A 32 -9.73 25.63 0.45
CA SER A 32 -9.84 25.45 1.90
C SER A 32 -11.24 25.03 2.33
N GLN A 33 -11.42 23.77 2.43
CA GLN A 33 -12.05 23.11 3.58
C GLN A 33 -12.11 21.59 3.35
N HIS A 34 -10.97 20.91 3.26
CA HIS A 34 -10.89 19.55 3.78
C HIS A 34 -10.63 19.60 5.30
N SER A 35 -11.43 20.36 6.01
CA SER A 35 -11.67 20.19 7.44
C SER A 35 -12.76 19.13 7.62
N GLY A 36 -12.65 18.02 6.88
CA GLY A 36 -13.45 16.83 7.08
C GLY A 36 -12.52 15.77 7.67
N ASN A 37 -12.91 15.13 8.76
CA ASN A 37 -12.19 13.99 9.32
C ASN A 37 -11.81 13.04 8.20
N LEU A 38 -10.52 12.88 7.92
CA LEU A 38 -10.03 11.85 7.02
C LEU A 38 -10.33 10.50 7.67
N VAL A 39 -11.17 9.70 7.04
CA VAL A 39 -11.55 8.39 7.55
C VAL A 39 -11.01 7.32 6.61
N VAL A 40 -10.18 6.44 7.14
CA VAL A 40 -9.61 5.30 6.41
C VAL A 40 -9.84 4.03 7.20
N VAL A 41 -9.90 2.89 6.52
CA VAL A 41 -10.01 1.55 7.13
C VAL A 41 -8.77 0.78 6.78
N ASP A 42 -8.10 0.22 7.76
CA ASP A 42 -6.87 -0.56 7.57
C ASP A 42 -7.16 -2.04 7.24
N SER A 43 -6.11 -2.82 6.98
CA SER A 43 -6.21 -4.24 6.61
C SER A 43 -6.64 -5.17 7.76
N ASN A 44 -6.83 -4.63 8.96
CA ASN A 44 -7.44 -5.32 10.10
C ASN A 44 -8.90 -4.88 10.32
N ASP A 45 -9.54 -4.23 9.33
CA ASP A 45 -10.89 -3.69 9.39
C ASP A 45 -11.11 -2.64 10.50
N ILE A 46 -10.05 -1.93 10.89
CA ILE A 46 -10.13 -0.87 11.91
C ILE A 46 -10.29 0.49 11.20
N GLU A 47 -11.31 1.24 11.62
CA GLU A 47 -11.54 2.61 11.16
C GLU A 47 -10.65 3.59 11.92
N HIS A 48 -9.90 4.39 11.18
CA HIS A 48 -9.06 5.48 11.70
C HIS A 48 -9.59 6.82 11.24
N ARG A 49 -9.60 7.79 12.15
CA ARG A 49 -10.01 9.17 11.88
C ARG A 49 -8.84 10.10 12.14
N PHE A 50 -8.50 10.90 11.14
CA PHE A 50 -7.47 11.92 11.23
C PHE A 50 -8.13 13.30 11.01
N GLU A 51 -7.68 14.28 11.72
CA GLU A 51 -8.14 15.68 11.53
C GLU A 51 -7.46 16.31 10.31
N GLU A 52 -6.22 15.90 10.04
CA GLU A 52 -5.38 16.30 8.91
C GLU A 52 -4.45 15.16 8.48
N SER A 53 -3.78 15.30 7.34
CA SER A 53 -2.77 14.35 6.90
C SER A 53 -1.66 14.22 7.94
N PRO A 54 -1.17 13.01 8.23
CA PRO A 54 -0.05 12.82 9.14
C PRO A 54 1.20 13.54 8.64
N SER A 55 1.89 14.18 9.55
CA SER A 55 3.14 14.91 9.29
C SER A 55 4.37 14.21 9.88
N ARG A 56 4.15 13.22 10.74
CA ARG A 56 5.20 12.46 11.42
C ARG A 56 4.84 10.98 11.41
N VAL A 57 5.47 10.25 10.51
CA VAL A 57 5.17 8.84 10.23
C VAL A 57 6.32 7.96 10.64
N VAL A 58 6.05 6.89 11.36
CA VAL A 58 6.99 5.77 11.53
C VAL A 58 6.55 4.64 10.62
N ILE A 59 7.48 4.07 9.86
CA ILE A 59 7.24 2.91 9.01
C ILE A 59 8.25 1.80 9.29
N THR A 60 7.78 0.55 9.29
CA THR A 60 8.67 -0.61 9.43
C THR A 60 8.51 -1.58 8.27
N ASN A 61 7.56 -1.34 7.39
CA ASN A 61 7.22 -2.13 6.22
C ASN A 61 7.80 -1.45 4.97
N THR A 62 8.78 -2.07 4.30
CA THR A 62 9.42 -1.51 3.09
C THR A 62 8.46 -1.41 1.90
N TYR A 63 7.40 -2.24 1.85
CA TYR A 63 6.35 -2.10 0.84
C TYR A 63 5.60 -0.77 1.02
N ALA A 64 5.32 -0.36 2.27
CA ALA A 64 4.72 0.96 2.55
C ALA A 64 5.60 2.09 2.01
N GLY A 65 6.92 2.04 2.24
CA GLY A 65 7.86 3.01 1.69
C GLY A 65 7.86 3.04 0.16
N THR A 66 7.76 1.86 -0.48
CA THR A 66 7.64 1.76 -1.95
C THR A 66 6.36 2.42 -2.45
N VAL A 67 5.22 2.12 -1.82
CA VAL A 67 3.93 2.72 -2.20
C VAL A 67 3.93 4.23 -1.97
N MET A 68 4.54 4.72 -0.89
CA MET A 68 4.68 6.16 -0.66
C MET A 68 5.48 6.85 -1.79
N ARG A 69 6.55 6.22 -2.30
CA ARG A 69 7.26 6.72 -3.48
C ARG A 69 6.42 6.68 -4.75
N MET A 70 5.68 5.59 -4.99
CA MET A 70 4.79 5.47 -6.15
C MET A 70 3.72 6.55 -6.17
N LEU A 71 3.22 6.93 -5.00
CA LEU A 71 2.22 7.98 -4.81
C LEU A 71 2.82 9.40 -4.79
N ASP A 72 4.14 9.57 -4.97
CA ASP A 72 4.83 10.85 -4.84
C ASP A 72 4.53 11.55 -3.50
N ILE A 73 4.48 10.76 -2.41
CA ILE A 73 4.37 11.28 -1.04
C ILE A 73 5.76 11.74 -0.61
N ASP A 74 5.84 12.94 -0.07
CA ASP A 74 7.08 13.48 0.47
C ASP A 74 7.59 12.61 1.64
N LEU A 75 8.74 11.95 1.46
CA LEU A 75 9.30 11.07 2.47
C LEU A 75 9.91 11.81 3.67
N ASP A 76 10.00 13.14 3.62
CA ASP A 76 10.41 13.96 4.78
C ASP A 76 9.43 13.84 5.97
N VAL A 77 8.23 13.32 5.74
CA VAL A 77 7.29 12.99 6.82
C VAL A 77 7.73 11.78 7.66
N ILE A 78 8.67 10.95 7.16
CA ILE A 78 9.14 9.76 7.87
C ILE A 78 10.13 10.17 8.96
N VAL A 79 9.79 9.87 10.20
CA VAL A 79 10.57 10.25 11.38
C VAL A 79 11.21 9.07 12.12
N GLY A 80 10.90 7.85 11.71
CA GLY A 80 11.48 6.61 12.23
C GLY A 80 11.19 5.43 11.31
N ALA A 81 12.12 4.47 11.25
CA ALA A 81 12.01 3.32 10.36
C ALA A 81 12.62 2.04 10.96
N SER A 82 12.38 0.88 10.32
CA SER A 82 13.09 -0.36 10.64
C SER A 82 14.46 -0.42 9.94
N GLY A 83 15.31 -1.34 10.38
CA GLY A 83 16.61 -1.60 9.77
C GLY A 83 16.54 -2.12 8.34
N ASP A 84 15.38 -2.57 7.88
CA ASP A 84 15.16 -2.98 6.49
C ASP A 84 15.29 -1.81 5.50
N PHE A 85 15.25 -0.57 5.98
CA PHE A 85 15.47 0.64 5.20
C PHE A 85 16.94 1.11 5.18
N GLN A 86 17.88 0.36 5.75
CA GLN A 86 19.28 0.78 5.84
C GLN A 86 20.13 0.51 4.59
N ASP A 87 19.56 -0.11 3.54
CA ASP A 87 20.26 -0.22 2.26
C ASP A 87 20.25 1.14 1.53
N GLU A 88 21.35 1.87 1.65
CA GLU A 88 21.53 3.19 1.05
C GLU A 88 21.39 3.21 -0.48
N THR A 89 21.53 2.07 -1.14
CA THR A 89 21.38 1.98 -2.59
C THR A 89 19.91 1.97 -3.01
N ILE A 90 19.04 1.50 -2.12
CA ILE A 90 17.59 1.44 -2.34
C ILE A 90 16.91 2.61 -1.63
N TRP A 91 17.35 2.93 -0.42
CA TRP A 91 16.73 3.89 0.48
C TRP A 91 17.69 5.00 0.93
N PRO A 92 18.26 5.80 0.02
CA PRO A 92 19.22 6.85 0.39
C PRO A 92 18.63 7.91 1.31
N GLU A 93 17.30 8.15 1.27
CA GLU A 93 16.58 9.10 2.13
C GLU A 93 16.52 8.67 3.60
N PHE A 94 16.74 7.38 3.89
CA PHE A 94 16.56 6.83 5.23
C PHE A 94 17.86 6.69 6.03
N THR A 95 19.00 7.12 5.50
CA THR A 95 20.31 6.93 6.13
C THR A 95 20.46 7.59 7.50
N GLU A 96 19.75 8.68 7.74
CA GLU A 96 19.80 9.44 9.01
C GLU A 96 18.52 9.29 9.85
N ILE A 97 17.57 8.48 9.40
CA ILE A 97 16.28 8.31 10.11
C ILE A 97 16.49 7.40 11.33
N PRO A 98 15.95 7.76 12.51
CA PRO A 98 16.02 6.94 13.71
C PRO A 98 15.53 5.51 13.51
N LEU A 99 16.30 4.55 14.01
CA LEU A 99 15.94 3.14 13.99
C LEU A 99 15.03 2.82 15.17
N VAL A 100 13.81 2.38 14.87
CA VAL A 100 12.81 2.00 15.90
C VAL A 100 12.65 0.49 16.02
N GLN A 101 13.26 -0.28 15.09
CA GLN A 101 13.13 -1.73 15.01
C GLN A 101 14.26 -2.29 14.13
N LEU A 102 14.83 -3.43 14.48
CA LEU A 102 15.94 -4.02 13.71
C LEU A 102 15.47 -4.54 12.33
N SER A 103 14.25 -5.06 12.26
CA SER A 103 13.58 -5.46 11.04
C SER A 103 12.07 -5.41 11.25
N ALA A 104 11.28 -5.44 10.19
CA ALA A 104 9.81 -5.38 10.24
C ALA A 104 9.15 -6.45 11.12
N HIS A 105 9.87 -7.54 11.41
CA HIS A 105 9.38 -8.66 12.23
C HIS A 105 10.10 -8.81 13.56
N SER A 106 11.01 -7.90 13.90
CA SER A 106 11.72 -7.92 15.19
C SER A 106 10.94 -7.17 16.27
N GLU A 107 11.42 -7.21 17.51
CA GLU A 107 10.84 -6.47 18.61
C GLU A 107 10.99 -4.95 18.41
N ILE A 108 9.93 -4.20 18.74
CA ILE A 108 9.90 -2.74 18.61
C ILE A 108 10.62 -2.12 19.80
N ASP A 109 11.53 -1.20 19.54
CA ASP A 109 12.05 -0.27 20.55
C ASP A 109 11.02 0.86 20.75
N PHE A 110 10.13 0.66 21.73
CA PHE A 110 9.10 1.63 22.06
C PHE A 110 9.64 2.96 22.55
N GLU A 111 10.81 2.99 23.19
CA GLU A 111 11.45 4.23 23.64
C GLU A 111 11.91 5.04 22.43
N ALA A 112 12.63 4.42 21.50
CA ALA A 112 13.06 5.06 20.26
C ALA A 112 11.86 5.51 19.41
N LEU A 113 10.79 4.71 19.34
CA LEU A 113 9.58 5.07 18.61
C LEU A 113 8.89 6.30 19.22
N LEU A 114 8.74 6.33 20.54
CA LEU A 114 8.13 7.47 21.25
C LEU A 114 8.97 8.76 21.11
N ASP A 115 10.29 8.64 21.10
CA ASP A 115 11.20 9.77 20.89
C ASP A 115 11.09 10.37 19.48
N CYS A 116 10.56 9.63 18.52
CA CYS A 116 10.23 10.16 17.20
C CYS A 116 8.97 11.03 17.19
N TYR A 117 8.15 11.03 18.24
CA TYR A 117 6.87 11.76 18.33
C TYR A 117 5.98 11.58 17.10
N PRO A 118 5.65 10.36 16.67
CA PRO A 118 4.86 10.14 15.46
C PRO A 118 3.37 10.41 15.67
N ASP A 119 2.70 10.83 14.60
CA ASP A 119 1.24 10.89 14.50
C ASP A 119 0.66 9.49 14.22
N VAL A 120 1.37 8.74 13.38
CA VAL A 120 0.98 7.41 12.92
C VAL A 120 2.18 6.47 12.81
N TYR A 121 1.93 5.21 13.15
CA TYR A 121 2.83 4.10 12.93
C TYR A 121 2.20 3.14 11.91
N ILE A 122 2.83 2.99 10.75
CA ILE A 122 2.40 2.08 9.69
C ILE A 122 3.16 0.77 9.85
N VAL A 123 2.42 -0.32 10.06
CA VAL A 123 2.95 -1.65 10.36
C VAL A 123 2.21 -2.70 9.54
N PHE A 124 2.77 -3.89 9.40
CA PHE A 124 2.04 -5.02 8.83
C PHE A 124 0.75 -5.32 9.59
N ALA A 125 -0.28 -5.75 8.88
CA ALA A 125 -1.47 -6.32 9.49
C ALA A 125 -1.12 -7.58 10.30
N SER A 126 -2.04 -8.02 11.16
CA SER A 126 -1.85 -9.24 11.95
C SER A 126 -1.74 -10.46 11.02
N ASN A 127 -0.53 -11.00 10.91
CA ASN A 127 -0.19 -12.09 9.97
C ASN A 127 0.44 -13.31 10.65
N GLY A 128 0.35 -13.39 11.99
CA GLY A 128 0.96 -14.45 12.80
C GLY A 128 2.40 -14.18 13.23
N MET A 129 3.10 -13.21 12.61
CA MET A 129 4.42 -12.73 13.01
C MET A 129 4.36 -11.40 13.73
N VAL A 130 3.41 -10.53 13.38
CA VAL A 130 3.17 -9.23 13.99
C VAL A 130 1.83 -9.24 14.73
N ASP A 131 1.85 -8.95 16.02
CA ASP A 131 0.64 -8.74 16.83
C ASP A 131 0.29 -7.24 16.85
N THR A 132 -0.40 -6.81 15.82
CA THR A 132 -0.81 -5.41 15.65
C THR A 132 -1.77 -4.95 16.75
N GLY A 133 -2.58 -5.88 17.30
CA GLY A 133 -3.46 -5.59 18.42
C GLY A 133 -2.68 -5.19 19.68
N ALA A 134 -1.65 -5.97 20.04
CA ALA A 134 -0.79 -5.65 21.19
C ALA A 134 0.01 -4.34 21.00
N ILE A 135 0.39 -4.03 19.76
CA ILE A 135 1.04 -2.76 19.43
C ILE A 135 0.06 -1.59 19.64
N ARG A 136 -1.15 -1.73 19.14
CA ARG A 136 -2.23 -0.73 19.25
C ARG A 136 -2.56 -0.43 20.70
N ASP A 137 -2.69 -1.47 21.54
CA ASP A 137 -2.96 -1.35 22.98
C ASP A 137 -1.90 -0.50 23.72
N LYS A 138 -0.67 -0.45 23.21
CA LYS A 138 0.43 0.34 23.79
C LYS A 138 0.50 1.75 23.24
N LEU A 139 0.26 1.97 21.96
CA LEU A 139 0.53 3.23 21.28
C LEU A 139 -0.69 4.15 21.20
N GLU A 140 -1.90 3.62 21.00
CA GLU A 140 -3.10 4.48 20.91
C GLU A 140 -3.42 5.25 22.20
N PRO A 141 -3.22 4.69 23.42
CA PRO A 141 -3.41 5.45 24.64
C PRO A 141 -2.50 6.68 24.79
N VAL A 142 -1.37 6.72 24.08
CA VAL A 142 -0.44 7.86 24.07
C VAL A 142 -0.61 8.75 22.83
N GLY A 143 -1.67 8.51 22.04
CA GLY A 143 -2.06 9.37 20.93
C GLY A 143 -1.47 9.01 19.57
N ILE A 144 -0.74 7.88 19.46
CA ILE A 144 -0.15 7.41 18.20
C ILE A 144 -1.12 6.41 17.53
N LYS A 145 -1.55 6.71 16.33
CA LYS A 145 -2.41 5.78 15.56
C LYS A 145 -1.57 4.65 14.97
N VAL A 146 -2.10 3.44 15.01
CA VAL A 146 -1.45 2.25 14.42
C VAL A 146 -2.23 1.81 13.20
N LEU A 147 -1.68 2.07 12.03
CA LEU A 147 -2.29 1.76 10.74
C LEU A 147 -1.69 0.48 10.18
N ALA A 148 -2.50 -0.56 10.08
CA ALA A 148 -2.09 -1.88 9.61
C ALA A 148 -2.28 -2.02 8.11
N LEU A 149 -1.19 -2.06 7.33
CA LEU A 149 -1.21 -2.19 5.87
C LEU A 149 -0.12 -3.15 5.41
N ASP A 150 -0.47 -4.12 4.58
CA ASP A 150 0.43 -5.18 4.14
C ASP A 150 1.18 -4.86 2.84
N PHE A 151 0.47 -4.39 1.81
CA PHE A 151 0.97 -4.05 0.45
C PHE A 151 1.62 -5.19 -0.33
N TYR A 152 1.46 -6.43 0.09
CA TYR A 152 2.01 -7.59 -0.61
C TYR A 152 0.95 -8.60 -1.08
N LYS A 153 -0.30 -8.41 -0.66
CA LYS A 153 -1.41 -9.26 -1.08
C LYS A 153 -2.10 -8.62 -2.28
N TYR A 154 -2.14 -9.35 -3.37
CA TYR A 154 -2.70 -8.85 -4.62
C TYR A 154 -4.14 -8.36 -4.47
N ASP A 155 -4.99 -9.15 -3.81
CA ASP A 155 -6.43 -8.86 -3.67
C ASP A 155 -6.75 -7.60 -2.84
N THR A 156 -5.81 -7.13 -2.01
CA THR A 156 -6.00 -5.95 -1.14
C THR A 156 -5.10 -4.78 -1.53
N LEU A 157 -4.17 -4.97 -2.47
CA LEU A 157 -3.14 -3.98 -2.80
C LEU A 157 -3.72 -2.63 -3.20
N GLU A 158 -4.68 -2.59 -4.12
CA GLU A 158 -5.31 -1.34 -4.56
C GLU A 158 -6.05 -0.64 -3.41
N GLN A 159 -6.74 -1.41 -2.56
CA GLN A 159 -7.41 -0.86 -1.39
C GLN A 159 -6.41 -0.22 -0.42
N GLU A 160 -5.27 -0.88 -0.18
CA GLU A 160 -4.23 -0.39 0.71
C GLU A 160 -3.51 0.84 0.14
N ILE A 161 -3.26 0.86 -1.18
CA ILE A 161 -2.75 2.04 -1.89
C ILE A 161 -3.75 3.21 -1.75
N ALA A 162 -5.06 2.94 -1.94
CA ALA A 162 -6.10 3.96 -1.80
C ALA A 162 -6.17 4.52 -0.37
N VAL A 163 -5.88 3.72 0.66
CA VAL A 163 -5.78 4.18 2.06
C VAL A 163 -4.69 5.22 2.21
N LEU A 164 -3.47 4.95 1.73
CA LEU A 164 -2.37 5.92 1.78
C LEU A 164 -2.65 7.14 0.91
N ALA A 165 -3.14 6.93 -0.30
CA ALA A 165 -3.49 8.01 -1.21
C ALA A 165 -4.48 8.99 -0.57
N LYS A 166 -5.54 8.48 0.03
CA LYS A 166 -6.53 9.29 0.74
C LYS A 166 -5.93 10.01 1.94
N LEU A 167 -5.05 9.33 2.69
CA LEU A 167 -4.43 9.89 3.89
C LEU A 167 -3.50 11.08 3.57
N PHE A 168 -2.85 11.04 2.40
CA PHE A 168 -1.89 12.05 1.96
C PHE A 168 -2.38 12.94 0.80
N GLY A 169 -3.66 12.84 0.39
CA GLY A 169 -4.23 13.65 -0.68
C GLY A 169 -3.64 13.33 -2.05
N LYS A 170 -3.39 12.04 -2.33
CA LYS A 170 -2.74 11.51 -3.54
C LYS A 170 -3.68 10.58 -4.35
N GLU A 171 -4.99 10.85 -4.30
CA GLU A 171 -5.98 10.02 -4.98
C GLU A 171 -5.84 10.05 -6.51
N GLN A 172 -5.29 11.13 -7.06
CA GLN A 172 -5.06 11.22 -8.50
C GLN A 172 -3.89 10.33 -8.92
N GLU A 173 -2.80 10.34 -8.16
CA GLU A 173 -1.63 9.48 -8.38
C GLU A 173 -2.01 8.00 -8.24
N ALA A 174 -2.83 7.66 -7.23
CA ALA A 174 -3.35 6.30 -7.07
C ALA A 174 -4.17 5.85 -8.27
N LYS A 175 -5.02 6.73 -8.82
CA LYS A 175 -5.81 6.41 -10.00
C LYS A 175 -4.94 6.08 -11.22
N GLU A 176 -3.85 6.82 -11.43
CA GLU A 176 -2.91 6.56 -12.52
C GLU A 176 -2.23 5.19 -12.34
N ILE A 177 -1.83 4.84 -11.11
CA ILE A 177 -1.28 3.53 -10.77
C ILE A 177 -2.28 2.40 -11.05
N PHE A 178 -3.56 2.58 -10.68
CA PHE A 178 -4.60 1.57 -10.91
C PHE A 178 -4.90 1.38 -12.40
N GLU A 179 -4.87 2.46 -13.19
CA GLU A 179 -5.00 2.37 -14.65
C GLU A 179 -3.84 1.56 -15.27
N GLU A 180 -2.60 1.72 -14.78
CA GLU A 180 -1.45 0.91 -15.21
C GLU A 180 -1.60 -0.57 -14.79
N PHE A 181 -2.09 -0.85 -13.59
CA PHE A 181 -2.35 -2.21 -13.13
C PHE A 181 -3.41 -2.90 -14.01
N GLU A 182 -4.53 -2.22 -14.27
CA GLU A 182 -5.58 -2.72 -15.14
C GLU A 182 -5.08 -3.03 -16.56
N GLU A 183 -4.22 -2.16 -17.13
CA GLU A 183 -3.62 -2.40 -18.45
C GLU A 183 -2.75 -3.66 -18.45
N ILE A 184 -1.93 -3.88 -17.41
CA ILE A 184 -1.08 -5.06 -17.28
C ILE A 184 -1.93 -6.33 -17.09
N GLU A 185 -2.94 -6.28 -16.24
CA GLU A 185 -3.86 -7.40 -16.01
C GLU A 185 -4.56 -7.81 -17.29
N ASN A 186 -5.15 -6.86 -18.01
CA ASN A 186 -5.82 -7.10 -19.27
C ASN A 186 -4.88 -7.73 -20.31
N MET A 187 -3.63 -7.24 -20.36
CA MET A 187 -2.62 -7.80 -21.25
C MET A 187 -2.28 -9.28 -20.91
N VAL A 188 -2.18 -9.60 -19.63
CA VAL A 188 -1.91 -10.97 -19.18
C VAL A 188 -3.12 -11.84 -19.44
N GLU A 189 -4.32 -11.41 -19.06
CA GLU A 189 -5.57 -12.15 -19.27
C GLU A 189 -5.81 -12.44 -20.76
N GLU A 190 -5.60 -11.46 -21.63
CA GLU A 190 -5.73 -11.66 -23.09
C GLU A 190 -4.80 -12.78 -23.60
N ARG A 191 -3.59 -12.89 -23.04
CA ARG A 191 -2.62 -13.92 -23.45
C ARG A 191 -2.96 -15.30 -22.94
N ILE A 192 -3.55 -15.42 -21.75
CA ILE A 192 -3.80 -16.72 -21.09
C ILE A 192 -5.24 -17.21 -21.23
N SER A 193 -6.22 -16.35 -21.51
CA SER A 193 -7.66 -16.71 -21.57
C SER A 193 -8.02 -17.82 -22.54
N GLY A 194 -7.18 -18.08 -23.54
CA GLY A 194 -7.38 -19.16 -24.53
C GLY A 194 -6.59 -20.43 -24.24
N ILE A 195 -5.87 -20.51 -23.13
CA ILE A 195 -5.04 -21.66 -22.78
C ILE A 195 -5.91 -22.72 -22.11
N ASP A 196 -5.94 -23.93 -22.68
CA ASP A 196 -6.59 -25.08 -22.06
C ASP A 196 -5.89 -25.43 -20.74
N ASP A 197 -6.66 -25.75 -19.69
CA ASP A 197 -6.11 -26.05 -18.37
C ASP A 197 -5.06 -27.18 -18.39
N SER A 198 -5.16 -28.12 -19.34
CA SER A 198 -4.18 -29.19 -19.54
C SER A 198 -2.83 -28.72 -20.08
N LEU A 199 -2.75 -27.46 -20.54
CA LEU A 199 -1.53 -26.83 -21.07
C LEU A 199 -0.92 -25.83 -20.09
N LYS A 200 -1.59 -25.55 -18.97
CA LYS A 200 -1.04 -24.70 -17.93
C LYS A 200 0.15 -25.38 -17.26
N PRO A 201 1.28 -24.70 -17.07
CA PRO A 201 2.44 -25.28 -16.41
C PRO A 201 2.20 -25.54 -14.93
N ASN A 202 2.67 -26.68 -14.45
CA ASN A 202 2.79 -26.97 -13.02
C ASN A 202 3.99 -26.19 -12.46
N VAL A 203 3.75 -25.39 -11.43
CA VAL A 203 4.74 -24.49 -10.85
C VAL A 203 4.99 -24.86 -9.40
N VAL A 204 6.25 -24.86 -8.99
CA VAL A 204 6.68 -24.91 -7.60
C VAL A 204 7.41 -23.60 -7.30
N MET A 205 7.01 -22.93 -6.23
CA MET A 205 7.70 -21.76 -5.71
C MET A 205 8.51 -22.12 -4.47
N GLU A 206 9.81 -21.99 -4.56
CA GLU A 206 10.74 -22.23 -3.48
C GLU A 206 11.10 -20.89 -2.81
N HIS A 207 11.02 -20.85 -1.51
CA HIS A 207 11.23 -19.65 -0.70
C HIS A 207 12.58 -19.67 0.01
N HIS A 208 13.32 -18.58 -0.10
CA HIS A 208 14.62 -18.36 0.54
C HIS A 208 15.72 -19.39 0.23
N ALA A 209 15.81 -19.88 -1.00
CA ALA A 209 16.85 -20.79 -1.44
C ALA A 209 16.99 -22.04 -0.53
N SER A 210 15.85 -22.63 -0.13
CA SER A 210 15.81 -23.73 0.85
C SER A 210 16.00 -25.12 0.26
N LEU A 211 16.03 -25.29 -1.07
CA LEU A 211 16.15 -26.59 -1.76
C LEU A 211 17.36 -27.42 -1.33
N THR A 212 18.39 -26.80 -0.79
CA THR A 212 19.58 -27.51 -0.30
C THR A 212 19.47 -28.01 1.15
N ARG A 213 18.35 -27.72 1.82
CA ARG A 213 18.10 -28.02 3.23
C ARG A 213 16.72 -28.66 3.40
N ASP A 214 15.76 -27.86 3.78
CA ASP A 214 14.36 -28.21 3.94
C ASP A 214 13.56 -27.40 2.91
N PRO A 215 13.17 -27.97 1.77
CA PRO A 215 12.43 -27.26 0.76
C PRO A 215 11.17 -26.61 1.35
N VAL A 216 10.97 -25.34 1.04
CA VAL A 216 9.80 -24.59 1.45
C VAL A 216 9.03 -24.17 0.22
N VAL A 217 7.75 -24.49 0.17
CA VAL A 217 6.86 -24.04 -0.87
C VAL A 217 5.79 -23.11 -0.32
N LEU A 218 5.38 -22.14 -1.11
CA LEU A 218 4.29 -21.26 -0.76
C LEU A 218 2.96 -21.93 -1.09
N THR A 219 2.01 -21.83 -0.17
CA THR A 219 0.74 -22.52 -0.24
C THR A 219 -0.37 -21.64 -0.82
N GLY A 220 -1.60 -22.15 -0.86
CA GLY A 220 -2.78 -21.43 -1.32
C GLY A 220 -3.10 -20.14 -0.58
N THR A 221 -2.58 -19.94 0.64
CA THR A 221 -2.74 -18.69 1.39
C THR A 221 -1.63 -17.67 1.12
N SER A 222 -0.69 -18.00 0.24
CA SER A 222 0.43 -17.14 -0.14
C SER A 222 0.09 -16.27 -1.35
N GLN A 223 0.58 -15.04 -1.36
CA GLN A 223 0.53 -14.16 -2.52
C GLN A 223 1.15 -14.79 -3.79
N TRP A 224 2.09 -15.70 -3.65
CA TRP A 224 2.71 -16.38 -4.79
C TRP A 224 1.75 -17.31 -5.51
N THR A 225 0.81 -17.94 -4.82
CA THR A 225 -0.24 -18.74 -5.46
C THR A 225 -1.10 -17.85 -6.36
N ASP A 226 -1.54 -16.69 -5.87
CA ASP A 226 -2.32 -15.75 -6.67
C ASP A 226 -1.55 -15.28 -7.91
N ILE A 227 -0.26 -14.97 -7.78
CA ILE A 227 0.59 -14.55 -8.90
C ILE A 227 0.75 -15.67 -9.92
N ILE A 228 0.99 -16.91 -9.46
CA ILE A 228 1.13 -18.07 -10.36
C ILE A 228 -0.15 -18.32 -11.13
N GLU A 229 -1.30 -18.31 -10.47
CA GLU A 229 -2.61 -18.55 -11.09
C GLU A 229 -2.99 -17.45 -12.07
N ARG A 230 -2.77 -16.17 -11.71
CA ARG A 230 -3.00 -15.02 -12.60
C ARG A 230 -2.07 -15.05 -13.82
N ALA A 231 -0.87 -15.58 -13.68
CA ALA A 231 0.05 -15.80 -14.79
C ALA A 231 -0.28 -17.02 -15.66
N GLY A 232 -1.35 -17.76 -15.33
CA GLY A 232 -1.80 -18.94 -16.06
C GLY A 232 -1.07 -20.24 -15.68
N GLY A 233 -0.38 -20.29 -14.54
CA GLY A 233 0.23 -21.49 -13.98
C GLY A 233 -0.67 -22.20 -12.97
N ILE A 234 -0.20 -23.33 -12.46
CA ILE A 234 -0.84 -24.10 -11.39
C ILE A 234 0.19 -24.29 -10.28
N ASN A 235 -0.06 -23.74 -9.11
CA ASN A 235 0.76 -24.06 -7.94
C ASN A 235 0.42 -25.48 -7.46
N VAL A 236 1.35 -26.42 -7.62
CA VAL A 236 1.12 -27.85 -7.29
C VAL A 236 0.93 -28.10 -5.79
N PHE A 237 1.23 -27.13 -4.95
CA PHE A 237 1.07 -27.21 -3.50
C PHE A 237 0.02 -26.23 -2.93
N ALA A 238 -0.83 -25.66 -3.79
CA ALA A 238 -1.86 -24.68 -3.39
C ALA A 238 -2.81 -25.18 -2.29
N ASP A 239 -3.08 -26.49 -2.24
CA ASP A 239 -4.00 -27.11 -1.27
C ASP A 239 -3.36 -27.34 0.11
N LEU A 240 -2.06 -27.14 0.27
CA LEU A 240 -1.40 -27.31 1.56
C LEU A 240 -1.71 -26.12 2.47
N PRO A 241 -1.95 -26.36 3.76
CA PRO A 241 -2.32 -25.28 4.68
C PRO A 241 -1.12 -24.42 5.09
N GLY A 242 -1.39 -23.13 5.30
CA GLY A 242 -0.42 -22.15 5.78
C GLY A 242 0.18 -21.28 4.68
N HIS A 243 0.81 -20.18 5.10
CA HIS A 243 1.47 -19.24 4.20
C HIS A 243 2.69 -19.90 3.51
N THR A 244 3.50 -20.60 4.30
CA THR A 244 4.61 -21.43 3.83
C THR A 244 4.52 -22.80 4.47
N THR A 245 4.93 -23.84 3.73
CA THR A 245 5.00 -25.19 4.24
C THR A 245 6.28 -25.89 3.78
N HIS A 246 6.73 -26.85 4.57
CA HIS A 246 7.88 -27.68 4.22
C HIS A 246 7.40 -28.96 3.55
N VAL A 247 7.96 -29.24 2.40
CA VAL A 247 7.81 -30.52 1.69
C VAL A 247 9.19 -31.13 1.49
N ASP A 248 9.28 -32.45 1.40
CA ASP A 248 10.54 -33.11 1.05
C ASP A 248 10.79 -33.03 -0.46
N MET A 249 12.03 -33.28 -0.83
CA MET A 249 12.45 -33.26 -2.24
C MET A 249 11.72 -34.31 -3.08
N GLU A 250 11.32 -35.44 -2.49
CA GLU A 250 10.60 -36.50 -3.16
C GLU A 250 9.21 -36.03 -3.59
N ALA A 251 8.52 -35.28 -2.72
CA ALA A 251 7.23 -34.68 -3.05
C ALA A 251 7.32 -33.69 -4.23
N ILE A 252 8.40 -32.90 -4.30
CA ILE A 252 8.64 -31.99 -5.42
C ILE A 252 8.89 -32.77 -6.73
N ILE A 253 9.69 -33.83 -6.67
CA ILE A 253 9.97 -34.69 -7.83
C ILE A 253 8.68 -35.39 -8.30
N ASP A 254 7.88 -35.92 -7.37
CA ASP A 254 6.63 -36.60 -7.67
C ASP A 254 5.57 -35.66 -8.29
N ALA A 255 5.56 -34.39 -7.85
CA ALA A 255 4.72 -33.36 -8.42
C ALA A 255 5.11 -33.01 -9.87
N ASN A 256 6.31 -33.39 -10.29
CA ASN A 256 6.85 -33.20 -11.65
C ASN A 256 6.56 -31.80 -12.22
N PRO A 257 7.05 -30.72 -11.57
CA PRO A 257 6.78 -29.37 -12.01
C PRO A 257 7.44 -29.06 -13.35
N ASP A 258 6.75 -28.23 -14.15
CA ASP A 258 7.30 -27.70 -15.41
C ASP A 258 8.21 -26.50 -15.14
N VAL A 259 7.95 -25.78 -14.04
CA VAL A 259 8.65 -24.55 -13.64
C VAL A 259 9.01 -24.59 -12.16
N LEU A 260 10.27 -24.30 -11.84
CA LEU A 260 10.72 -23.98 -10.48
C LEU A 260 10.98 -22.47 -10.39
N MET A 261 10.26 -21.80 -9.50
CA MET A 261 10.49 -20.40 -9.16
C MET A 261 11.28 -20.32 -7.86
N PHE A 262 12.14 -19.32 -7.76
CA PHE A 262 12.96 -19.07 -6.59
C PHE A 262 12.73 -17.64 -6.09
N ASP A 263 12.43 -17.52 -4.81
CA ASP A 263 12.32 -16.25 -4.11
C ASP A 263 13.56 -16.05 -3.21
N GLY A 264 14.34 -15.06 -3.57
CA GLY A 264 15.56 -14.71 -2.86
C GLY A 264 16.81 -15.41 -3.37
N ILE A 265 17.91 -14.76 -3.16
CA ILE A 265 19.28 -15.22 -3.48
C ILE A 265 20.04 -15.41 -2.17
#